data_f5600a67631e90a967a1fff603ab7476
#
_entry.id   f5600a67631e90a967a1fff603ab7476
#
_cell.length_a   1.000
_cell.length_b   1.000
_cell.length_c   1.000
_cell.angle_alpha   90.00
_cell.angle_beta   90.00
_cell.angle_gamma   90.00
#
_symmetry.space_group_name_H-M   'P 1'
#
loop_
_entity.id
_entity.type
_entity.pdbx_description
1 polymer ?
#
loop_
_entity_poly.entity_id
_entity_poly.type
_entity_poly.pdbx_seq_one_letter_code
_entity_poly.pdbx_strand_id
1 'polypeptide(L)'
;MIDGIDAEENIHNLTDQEQYSYGFEAGKILKEIHKIPAPKEIEDWEIYFNRKADHKIKMYEECPVKYENGQAFIDYINAHRYLLSGRPRTYQHGDYHIGNMMIGNDKRLYIIDFNRNDFGDPWEEFNRIVWCAQAAPLFATGMVNGYFDNDVPVQFWELLALYISSNTLSSVPWAIPFGQSKIQVMVNQAKDVLSWYDNMTKPVPTWYKEVINK
;
A
#
# COMPACT_ATOMS: atom_id res chain seq x y z
N MET A 1 11.23 20.36 -14.60
CA MET A 1 9.99 20.63 -13.83
C MET A 1 8.88 19.94 -14.58
N ILE A 2 8.04 19.14 -13.89
CA ILE A 2 6.87 18.51 -14.53
C ILE A 2 5.79 19.56 -14.62
N ASP A 3 5.27 19.81 -15.82
CA ASP A 3 4.14 20.70 -16.07
C ASP A 3 2.86 19.85 -16.03
N GLY A 4 2.10 19.97 -14.95
CA GLY A 4 0.95 19.11 -14.67
C GLY A 4 0.26 19.45 -13.35
N ILE A 5 -0.68 18.59 -12.94
CA ILE A 5 -1.48 18.72 -11.73
C ILE A 5 -1.16 17.57 -10.76
N ASP A 6 -1.33 17.82 -9.47
CA ASP A 6 -1.27 16.79 -8.43
C ASP A 6 -2.39 15.74 -8.65
N ALA A 7 -2.02 14.46 -8.64
CA ALA A 7 -2.99 13.40 -8.91
C ALA A 7 -4.00 13.23 -7.77
N GLU A 8 -3.57 13.30 -6.50
CA GLU A 8 -4.44 13.13 -5.33
C GLU A 8 -5.48 14.25 -5.26
N GLU A 9 -5.06 15.51 -5.49
CA GLU A 9 -5.98 16.66 -5.44
C GLU A 9 -7.00 16.65 -6.59
N ASN A 10 -6.65 16.07 -7.73
CA ASN A 10 -7.46 16.17 -8.95
C ASN A 10 -8.18 14.89 -9.35
N ILE A 11 -7.90 13.74 -8.71
CA ILE A 11 -8.48 12.44 -9.09
C ILE A 11 -10.00 12.44 -9.08
N HIS A 12 -10.61 13.22 -8.20
CA HIS A 12 -12.09 13.33 -8.07
C HIS A 12 -12.75 14.07 -9.24
N ASN A 13 -11.97 14.80 -10.04
CA ASN A 13 -12.46 15.50 -11.23
C ASN A 13 -12.42 14.60 -12.48
N LEU A 14 -11.84 13.43 -12.38
CA LEU A 14 -11.70 12.46 -13.47
C LEU A 14 -12.90 11.51 -13.51
N THR A 15 -13.24 11.05 -14.69
CA THR A 15 -14.21 9.98 -14.88
C THR A 15 -13.71 8.66 -14.29
N ASP A 16 -14.63 7.74 -13.99
CA ASP A 16 -14.30 6.40 -13.51
C ASP A 16 -13.29 5.67 -14.41
N GLN A 17 -13.45 5.82 -15.73
CA GLN A 17 -12.56 5.23 -16.71
C GLN A 17 -11.16 5.85 -16.67
N GLU A 18 -11.05 7.15 -16.48
CA GLU A 18 -9.76 7.84 -16.37
C GLU A 18 -9.06 7.48 -15.07
N GLN A 19 -9.78 7.44 -13.93
CA GLN A 19 -9.24 6.99 -12.65
C GLN A 19 -8.64 5.58 -12.77
N TYR A 20 -9.39 4.65 -13.36
CA TYR A 20 -8.91 3.29 -13.58
C TYR A 20 -7.69 3.27 -14.51
N SER A 21 -7.73 4.03 -15.62
CA SER A 21 -6.63 4.04 -16.62
C SER A 21 -5.33 4.59 -16.02
N TYR A 22 -5.37 5.68 -15.25
CA TYR A 22 -4.18 6.18 -14.56
C TYR A 22 -3.69 5.24 -13.47
N GLY A 23 -4.60 4.59 -12.75
CA GLY A 23 -4.23 3.52 -11.82
C GLY A 23 -3.51 2.37 -12.55
N PHE A 24 -4.04 1.93 -13.68
CA PHE A 24 -3.43 0.87 -14.48
C PHE A 24 -2.02 1.25 -14.96
N GLU A 25 -1.84 2.49 -15.40
CA GLU A 25 -0.52 3.05 -15.77
C GLU A 25 0.43 3.06 -14.55
N ALA A 26 -0.05 3.48 -13.37
CA ALA A 26 0.71 3.44 -12.12
C ALA A 26 1.19 2.00 -11.81
N GLY A 27 0.32 1.02 -11.93
CA GLY A 27 0.69 -0.39 -11.74
C GLY A 27 1.77 -0.86 -12.70
N LYS A 28 1.67 -0.48 -13.98
CA LYS A 28 2.68 -0.79 -15.01
C LYS A 28 4.04 -0.14 -14.68
N ILE A 29 4.04 1.13 -14.29
CA ILE A 29 5.27 1.83 -13.90
C ILE A 29 5.91 1.14 -12.69
N LEU A 30 5.13 0.79 -11.66
CA LEU A 30 5.64 0.09 -10.49
C LEU A 30 6.26 -1.26 -10.85
N LYS A 31 5.63 -2.00 -11.77
CA LYS A 31 6.17 -3.27 -12.29
C LYS A 31 7.54 -3.09 -12.96
N GLU A 32 7.75 -2.00 -13.69
CA GLU A 32 9.05 -1.67 -14.28
C GLU A 32 10.10 -1.31 -13.22
N ILE A 33 9.74 -0.53 -12.20
CA ILE A 33 10.61 -0.20 -11.07
C ILE A 33 11.09 -1.48 -10.37
N HIS A 34 10.20 -2.43 -10.15
CA HIS A 34 10.51 -3.70 -9.48
C HIS A 34 11.36 -4.68 -10.30
N LYS A 35 11.68 -4.37 -11.57
CA LYS A 35 12.67 -5.14 -12.35
C LYS A 35 14.11 -4.88 -11.90
N ILE A 36 14.36 -3.84 -11.13
CA ILE A 36 15.68 -3.53 -10.60
C ILE A 36 15.96 -4.47 -9.42
N PRO A 37 16.94 -5.38 -9.54
CA PRO A 37 17.18 -6.39 -8.52
C PRO A 37 17.84 -5.78 -7.28
N ALA A 38 17.58 -6.38 -6.11
CA ALA A 38 18.32 -6.06 -4.90
C ALA A 38 19.80 -6.51 -5.00
N PRO A 39 20.71 -5.91 -4.21
CA PRO A 39 22.08 -6.40 -4.06
C PRO A 39 22.12 -7.87 -3.65
N LYS A 40 23.13 -8.63 -4.12
CA LYS A 40 23.25 -10.08 -3.86
C LYS A 40 23.39 -10.45 -2.37
N GLU A 41 24.02 -9.56 -1.60
CA GLU A 41 24.30 -9.78 -0.17
C GLU A 41 23.27 -9.11 0.75
N ILE A 42 22.01 -9.06 0.31
CA ILE A 42 20.94 -8.51 1.14
C ILE A 42 20.35 -9.59 2.05
N GLU A 43 20.00 -9.20 3.27
CA GLU A 43 19.33 -10.08 4.23
C GLU A 43 18.03 -10.69 3.64
N ASP A 44 17.76 -11.95 3.99
CA ASP A 44 16.51 -12.62 3.61
C ASP A 44 15.27 -11.82 4.04
N TRP A 45 14.26 -11.79 3.17
CA TRP A 45 13.06 -10.96 3.43
C TRP A 45 12.26 -11.43 4.64
N GLU A 46 12.12 -12.74 4.82
CA GLU A 46 11.37 -13.29 5.96
C GLU A 46 12.01 -12.86 7.29
N ILE A 47 13.34 -12.94 7.39
CA ILE A 47 14.09 -12.54 8.59
C ILE A 47 13.92 -11.02 8.82
N TYR A 48 14.16 -10.24 7.79
CA TYR A 48 14.06 -8.78 7.85
C TYR A 48 12.65 -8.32 8.24
N PHE A 49 11.63 -8.84 7.54
CA PHE A 49 10.26 -8.37 7.74
C PHE A 49 9.66 -8.84 9.07
N ASN A 50 9.96 -10.04 9.53
CA ASN A 50 9.55 -10.50 10.86
C ASN A 50 10.05 -9.57 11.96
N ARG A 51 11.34 -9.19 11.92
CA ARG A 51 11.92 -8.22 12.87
C ARG A 51 11.23 -6.85 12.77
N LYS A 52 10.96 -6.37 11.54
CA LYS A 52 10.23 -5.12 11.28
C LYS A 52 8.80 -5.17 11.83
N ALA A 53 8.11 -6.29 11.64
CA ALA A 53 6.74 -6.49 12.13
C ALA A 53 6.68 -6.54 13.66
N ASP A 54 7.58 -7.28 14.30
CA ASP A 54 7.68 -7.35 15.78
C ASP A 54 7.94 -5.97 16.39
N HIS A 55 8.84 -5.19 15.79
CA HIS A 55 9.09 -3.82 16.22
C HIS A 55 7.82 -2.93 16.11
N LYS A 56 7.08 -3.04 15.00
CA LYS A 56 5.85 -2.26 14.80
C LYS A 56 4.71 -2.68 15.73
N ILE A 57 4.58 -3.99 16.01
CA ILE A 57 3.63 -4.50 17.01
C ILE A 57 3.97 -3.90 18.38
N LYS A 58 5.23 -3.97 18.80
CA LYS A 58 5.69 -3.39 20.07
C LYS A 58 5.43 -1.88 20.14
N MET A 59 5.76 -1.12 19.10
CA MET A 59 5.45 0.32 19.02
C MET A 59 3.97 0.60 19.22
N TYR A 60 3.10 -0.20 18.62
CA TYR A 60 1.66 -0.06 18.76
C TYR A 60 1.21 -0.44 20.18
N GLU A 61 1.72 -1.53 20.76
CA GLU A 61 1.39 -1.96 22.12
C GLU A 61 1.79 -0.93 23.20
N GLU A 62 2.91 -0.21 22.97
CA GLU A 62 3.38 0.86 23.85
C GLU A 62 2.69 2.22 23.58
N CYS A 63 2.01 2.38 22.45
CA CYS A 63 1.34 3.62 22.08
C CYS A 63 0.12 3.91 22.99
N PRO A 64 -0.05 5.14 23.49
CA PRO A 64 -1.22 5.50 24.31
C PRO A 64 -2.53 5.53 23.52
N VAL A 65 -2.48 5.62 22.21
CA VAL A 65 -3.64 5.61 21.31
C VAL A 65 -3.79 4.23 20.69
N LYS A 66 -4.99 3.66 20.77
CA LYS A 66 -5.34 2.35 20.22
C LYS A 66 -6.44 2.48 19.18
N TYR A 67 -6.42 1.59 18.20
CA TYR A 67 -7.53 1.41 17.27
C TYR A 67 -8.62 0.55 17.91
N GLU A 68 -9.87 0.85 17.62
CA GLU A 68 -10.95 -0.09 17.85
C GLU A 68 -10.69 -1.35 17.02
N ASN A 69 -10.74 -2.53 17.63
CA ASN A 69 -10.36 -3.81 17.01
C ASN A 69 -8.91 -3.89 16.48
N GLY A 70 -7.99 -3.06 16.96
CA GLY A 70 -6.60 -3.07 16.52
C GLY A 70 -5.87 -4.41 16.72
N GLN A 71 -6.34 -5.26 17.62
CA GLN A 71 -5.82 -6.62 17.82
C GLN A 71 -5.95 -7.48 16.56
N ALA A 72 -6.98 -7.26 15.73
CA ALA A 72 -7.17 -7.99 14.49
C ALA A 72 -5.97 -7.88 13.52
N PHE A 73 -5.28 -6.72 13.50
CA PHE A 73 -4.06 -6.56 12.71
C PHE A 73 -2.91 -7.42 13.23
N ILE A 74 -2.73 -7.49 14.56
CA ILE A 74 -1.68 -8.30 15.20
C ILE A 74 -1.94 -9.78 14.94
N ASP A 75 -3.18 -10.21 15.14
CA ASP A 75 -3.59 -11.60 14.93
C ASP A 75 -3.39 -12.02 13.47
N TYR A 76 -3.75 -11.15 12.53
CA TYR A 76 -3.56 -11.42 11.11
C TYR A 76 -2.07 -11.55 10.75
N ILE A 77 -1.21 -10.64 11.21
CA ILE A 77 0.23 -10.73 11.00
C ILE A 77 0.76 -12.07 11.52
N ASN A 78 0.43 -12.42 12.76
CA ASN A 78 0.96 -13.63 13.40
C ASN A 78 0.48 -14.91 12.71
N ALA A 79 -0.76 -14.94 12.23
CA ALA A 79 -1.30 -16.08 11.50
C ALA A 79 -0.71 -16.26 10.09
N HIS A 80 -0.18 -15.19 9.46
CA HIS A 80 0.21 -15.21 8.05
C HIS A 80 1.72 -15.02 7.80
N ARG A 81 2.57 -15.00 8.84
CA ARG A 81 4.04 -14.83 8.70
C ARG A 81 4.68 -15.86 7.77
N TYR A 82 4.11 -17.05 7.65
CA TYR A 82 4.59 -18.11 6.76
C TYR A 82 4.61 -17.70 5.29
N LEU A 83 3.80 -16.71 4.89
CA LEU A 83 3.77 -16.17 3.53
C LEU A 83 5.02 -15.37 3.15
N LEU A 84 5.82 -14.97 4.13
CA LEU A 84 7.05 -14.20 3.92
C LEU A 84 8.21 -15.06 3.41
N SER A 85 8.10 -16.39 3.53
CA SER A 85 9.17 -17.31 3.18
C SER A 85 9.42 -17.33 1.67
N GLY A 86 10.71 -17.20 1.31
CA GLY A 86 11.15 -17.21 -0.09
C GLY A 86 10.70 -15.99 -0.91
N ARG A 87 10.20 -14.92 -0.28
CA ARG A 87 9.84 -13.71 -1.01
C ARG A 87 11.07 -12.99 -1.57
N PRO A 88 11.03 -12.55 -2.83
CA PRO A 88 12.15 -11.85 -3.45
C PRO A 88 12.29 -10.44 -2.87
N ARG A 89 13.47 -9.83 -3.11
CA ARG A 89 13.68 -8.41 -2.86
C ARG A 89 14.07 -7.70 -4.15
N THR A 90 13.45 -6.56 -4.38
CA THR A 90 13.70 -5.68 -5.51
C THR A 90 13.80 -4.23 -5.04
N TYR A 91 14.25 -3.34 -5.90
CA TYR A 91 14.19 -1.92 -5.61
C TYR A 91 12.73 -1.47 -5.43
N GLN A 92 12.49 -0.64 -4.44
CA GLN A 92 11.19 -0.04 -4.12
C GLN A 92 11.29 1.49 -4.16
N HIS A 93 10.21 2.13 -4.52
CA HIS A 93 10.06 3.58 -4.36
C HIS A 93 10.03 3.97 -2.87
N GLY A 94 9.44 3.11 -2.02
CA GLY A 94 9.34 3.26 -0.57
C GLY A 94 8.18 4.11 -0.06
N ASP A 95 7.49 4.83 -0.95
CA ASP A 95 6.30 5.62 -0.62
C ASP A 95 5.35 5.75 -1.83
N TYR A 96 5.05 4.62 -2.49
CA TYR A 96 4.29 4.58 -3.75
C TYR A 96 2.79 4.72 -3.51
N HIS A 97 2.28 5.93 -3.60
CA HIS A 97 0.85 6.25 -3.50
C HIS A 97 0.49 7.49 -4.32
N ILE A 98 -0.81 7.73 -4.50
CA ILE A 98 -1.34 8.78 -5.37
C ILE A 98 -0.82 10.19 -5.03
N GLY A 99 -0.53 10.49 -3.76
CA GLY A 99 0.05 11.78 -3.34
C GLY A 99 1.50 12.00 -3.79
N ASN A 100 2.17 10.97 -4.33
CA ASN A 100 3.49 11.06 -4.95
C ASN A 100 3.40 10.88 -6.49
N MET A 101 2.28 11.30 -7.08
CA MET A 101 2.02 11.18 -8.51
C MET A 101 1.50 12.50 -9.09
N MET A 102 1.86 12.78 -10.33
CA MET A 102 1.38 13.95 -11.08
C MET A 102 0.83 13.52 -12.44
N ILE A 103 -0.24 14.16 -12.87
CA ILE A 103 -0.77 14.03 -14.23
C ILE A 103 -0.27 15.21 -15.05
N GLY A 104 0.60 14.95 -16.01
CA GLY A 104 1.16 15.96 -16.89
C GLY A 104 0.13 16.53 -17.87
N ASN A 105 0.41 17.73 -18.40
CA ASN A 105 -0.40 18.34 -19.47
C ASN A 105 -0.40 17.49 -20.75
N ASP A 106 0.57 16.59 -20.90
CA ASP A 106 0.65 15.56 -21.95
C ASP A 106 -0.19 14.31 -21.65
N LYS A 107 -0.97 14.33 -20.56
CA LYS A 107 -1.82 13.24 -20.06
C LYS A 107 -1.08 11.96 -19.64
N ARG A 108 0.22 12.06 -19.34
CA ARG A 108 1.01 10.97 -18.78
C ARG A 108 1.05 11.05 -17.27
N LEU A 109 1.16 9.90 -16.62
CA LEU A 109 1.41 9.81 -15.19
C LEU A 109 2.92 9.91 -14.92
N TYR A 110 3.26 10.72 -13.94
CA TYR A 110 4.63 10.90 -13.45
C TYR A 110 4.72 10.51 -11.98
N ILE A 111 5.73 9.73 -11.63
CA ILE A 111 6.03 9.33 -10.26
C ILE A 111 7.13 10.25 -9.75
N ILE A 112 6.94 10.79 -8.55
CA ILE A 112 7.85 11.74 -7.90
C ILE A 112 8.22 11.26 -6.49
N ASP A 113 9.22 11.90 -5.88
CA ASP A 113 9.62 11.71 -4.47
C ASP A 113 10.15 10.30 -4.15
N PHE A 114 11.27 9.93 -4.78
CA PHE A 114 12.01 8.68 -4.51
C PHE A 114 12.89 8.74 -3.24
N ASN A 115 12.67 9.69 -2.33
CA ASN A 115 13.53 9.91 -1.17
C ASN A 115 13.53 8.76 -0.16
N ARG A 116 12.52 7.88 -0.20
CA ARG A 116 12.35 6.73 0.70
C ARG A 116 12.70 5.39 0.05
N ASN A 117 13.37 5.43 -1.11
CA ASN A 117 13.70 4.21 -1.82
C ASN A 117 14.50 3.22 -0.94
N ASP A 118 14.22 1.94 -1.11
CA ASP A 118 14.83 0.83 -0.37
C ASP A 118 14.79 -0.44 -1.24
N PHE A 119 15.17 -1.56 -0.67
CA PHE A 119 15.02 -2.88 -1.26
C PHE A 119 14.13 -3.76 -0.40
N GLY A 120 13.03 -4.24 -0.96
CA GLY A 120 12.05 -5.06 -0.25
C GLY A 120 11.28 -6.01 -1.16
N ASP A 121 10.33 -6.75 -0.58
CA ASP A 121 9.38 -7.53 -1.37
C ASP A 121 8.58 -6.58 -2.27
N PRO A 122 8.56 -6.80 -3.61
CA PRO A 122 7.81 -5.95 -4.53
C PRO A 122 6.31 -5.81 -4.16
N TRP A 123 5.74 -6.79 -3.48
CA TRP A 123 4.34 -6.72 -3.06
C TRP A 123 4.16 -5.92 -1.75
N GLU A 124 5.21 -5.77 -0.95
CA GLU A 124 5.18 -4.90 0.24
C GLU A 124 4.99 -3.43 -0.12
N GLU A 125 5.49 -2.98 -1.26
CA GLU A 125 5.30 -1.61 -1.75
C GLU A 125 3.82 -1.20 -1.81
N PHE A 126 2.91 -2.16 -2.08
CA PHE A 126 1.47 -1.92 -2.10
C PHE A 126 0.86 -1.61 -0.73
N ASN A 127 1.60 -1.65 0.38
CA ASN A 127 1.05 -1.28 1.68
C ASN A 127 0.50 0.16 1.73
N ARG A 128 0.96 1.04 0.81
CA ARG A 128 0.51 2.42 0.67
C ARG A 128 -0.77 2.58 -0.17
N ILE A 129 -1.25 1.50 -0.80
CA ILE A 129 -2.45 1.53 -1.66
C ILE A 129 -3.71 1.99 -0.90
N VAL A 130 -3.68 1.94 0.43
CA VAL A 130 -4.77 2.44 1.28
C VAL A 130 -5.07 3.92 1.02
N TRP A 131 -4.06 4.74 0.74
CA TRP A 131 -4.24 6.15 0.36
C TRP A 131 -4.91 6.28 -1.01
N CYS A 132 -4.49 5.46 -1.97
CA CYS A 132 -5.13 5.41 -3.29
C CYS A 132 -6.59 4.96 -3.19
N ALA A 133 -6.88 3.94 -2.37
CA ALA A 133 -8.23 3.42 -2.19
C ALA A 133 -9.17 4.41 -1.49
N GLN A 134 -8.65 5.20 -0.54
CA GLN A 134 -9.41 6.28 0.09
C GLN A 134 -9.72 7.41 -0.89
N ALA A 135 -8.75 7.79 -1.72
CA ALA A 135 -8.93 8.84 -2.71
C ALA A 135 -9.84 8.39 -3.87
N ALA A 136 -9.54 7.24 -4.48
CA ALA A 136 -10.26 6.72 -5.65
C ALA A 136 -10.14 5.19 -5.73
N PRO A 137 -11.16 4.43 -5.32
CA PRO A 137 -11.14 2.96 -5.37
C PRO A 137 -10.84 2.39 -6.76
N LEU A 138 -11.29 3.04 -7.83
CA LEU A 138 -11.02 2.61 -9.20
C LEU A 138 -9.56 2.81 -9.61
N PHE A 139 -8.91 3.88 -9.13
CA PHE A 139 -7.48 4.07 -9.30
C PHE A 139 -6.69 2.95 -8.61
N ALA A 140 -7.02 2.64 -7.35
CA ALA A 140 -6.39 1.55 -6.62
C ALA A 140 -6.60 0.18 -7.30
N THR A 141 -7.81 -0.08 -7.81
CA THR A 141 -8.13 -1.28 -8.61
C THR A 141 -7.28 -1.33 -9.88
N GLY A 142 -7.21 -0.23 -10.62
CA GLY A 142 -6.38 -0.12 -11.81
C GLY A 142 -4.90 -0.40 -11.50
N MET A 143 -4.38 0.15 -10.39
CA MET A 143 -2.98 -0.05 -9.98
C MET A 143 -2.64 -1.53 -9.75
N VAL A 144 -3.51 -2.27 -9.07
CA VAL A 144 -3.33 -3.73 -8.90
C VAL A 144 -3.40 -4.43 -10.26
N ASN A 145 -4.43 -4.17 -11.05
CA ASN A 145 -4.64 -4.82 -12.34
C ASN A 145 -3.51 -4.51 -13.34
N GLY A 146 -3.01 -3.27 -13.36
CA GLY A 146 -1.88 -2.88 -14.20
C GLY A 146 -0.59 -3.59 -13.84
N TYR A 147 -0.32 -3.77 -12.55
CA TYR A 147 0.85 -4.48 -12.07
C TYR A 147 0.84 -5.97 -12.46
N PHE A 148 -0.30 -6.62 -12.35
CA PHE A 148 -0.47 -8.05 -12.61
C PHE A 148 -1.02 -8.40 -14.00
N ASP A 149 -1.14 -7.43 -14.91
CA ASP A 149 -1.73 -7.65 -16.24
C ASP A 149 -3.13 -8.29 -16.17
N ASN A 150 -3.95 -7.90 -15.18
CA ASN A 150 -5.27 -8.43 -14.83
C ASN A 150 -5.30 -9.90 -14.31
N ASP A 151 -4.16 -10.49 -14.04
CA ASP A 151 -4.06 -11.85 -13.47
C ASP A 151 -3.48 -11.80 -12.04
N VAL A 152 -4.30 -11.34 -11.10
CA VAL A 152 -3.87 -11.08 -9.71
C VAL A 152 -3.80 -12.40 -8.93
N PRO A 153 -2.60 -12.81 -8.44
CA PRO A 153 -2.46 -14.04 -7.67
C PRO A 153 -3.24 -13.98 -6.35
N VAL A 154 -3.91 -15.06 -5.98
CA VAL A 154 -4.66 -15.13 -4.70
C VAL A 154 -3.75 -14.81 -3.51
N GLN A 155 -2.53 -15.34 -3.50
CA GLN A 155 -1.54 -15.09 -2.45
C GLN A 155 -1.16 -13.61 -2.30
N PHE A 156 -1.28 -12.80 -3.36
CA PHE A 156 -1.04 -11.36 -3.28
C PHE A 156 -1.96 -10.69 -2.26
N TRP A 157 -3.24 -11.07 -2.25
CA TRP A 157 -4.21 -10.46 -1.36
C TRP A 157 -3.93 -10.75 0.11
N GLU A 158 -3.53 -11.99 0.42
CA GLU A 158 -3.15 -12.39 1.78
C GLU A 158 -1.89 -11.64 2.26
N LEU A 159 -0.87 -11.55 1.40
CA LEU A 159 0.33 -10.78 1.69
C LEU A 159 0.06 -9.28 1.79
N LEU A 160 -0.76 -8.72 0.90
CA LEU A 160 -1.14 -7.32 0.96
C LEU A 160 -1.81 -6.97 2.30
N ALA A 161 -2.75 -7.82 2.75
CA ALA A 161 -3.42 -7.64 4.04
C ALA A 161 -2.41 -7.69 5.21
N LEU A 162 -1.41 -8.58 5.16
CA LEU A 162 -0.31 -8.65 6.14
C LEU A 162 0.51 -7.36 6.14
N TYR A 163 0.93 -6.88 4.97
CA TYR A 163 1.73 -5.66 4.85
C TYR A 163 0.98 -4.40 5.27
N ILE A 164 -0.30 -4.28 4.89
CA ILE A 164 -1.19 -3.19 5.34
C ILE A 164 -1.36 -3.25 6.86
N SER A 165 -1.60 -4.42 7.45
CA SER A 165 -1.72 -4.59 8.90
C SER A 165 -0.47 -4.07 9.62
N SER A 166 0.72 -4.50 9.19
CA SER A 166 2.00 -4.04 9.74
C SER A 166 2.20 -2.53 9.59
N ASN A 167 1.84 -1.96 8.44
CA ASN A 167 1.96 -0.52 8.22
C ASN A 167 0.97 0.27 9.09
N THR A 168 -0.28 -0.19 9.20
CA THR A 168 -1.33 0.44 10.01
C THR A 168 -0.92 0.50 11.48
N LEU A 169 -0.37 -0.58 12.06
CA LEU A 169 0.08 -0.59 13.45
C LEU A 169 1.13 0.48 13.76
N SER A 170 2.02 0.79 12.82
CA SER A 170 3.04 1.82 13.01
C SER A 170 2.57 3.25 12.73
N SER A 171 1.38 3.42 12.14
CA SER A 171 0.90 4.73 11.68
C SER A 171 0.48 5.63 12.83
N VAL A 172 -0.21 5.12 13.87
CA VAL A 172 -0.60 5.95 15.01
C VAL A 172 0.59 6.32 15.91
N PRO A 173 1.54 5.44 16.26
CA PRO A 173 2.75 5.86 16.95
C PRO A 173 3.54 6.93 16.20
N TRP A 174 3.64 6.79 14.88
CA TRP A 174 4.26 7.79 14.01
C TRP A 174 3.53 9.14 14.05
N ALA A 175 2.20 9.14 14.18
CA ALA A 175 1.40 10.35 14.15
C ALA A 175 1.45 11.17 15.46
N ILE A 176 1.82 10.57 16.59
CA ILE A 176 1.84 11.23 17.92
C ILE A 176 2.57 12.60 17.92
N PRO A 177 3.81 12.72 17.39
CA PRO A 177 4.54 13.98 17.38
C PRO A 177 3.88 15.08 16.54
N PHE A 178 3.00 14.73 15.60
CA PHE A 178 2.32 15.65 14.69
C PHE A 178 0.96 16.14 15.20
N GLY A 179 0.53 15.67 16.37
CA GLY A 179 -0.67 16.14 17.08
C GLY A 179 -1.98 15.47 16.68
N GLN A 180 -3.05 15.88 17.35
CA GLN A 180 -4.35 15.21 17.34
C GLN A 180 -4.97 15.08 15.94
N SER A 181 -4.82 16.08 15.08
CA SER A 181 -5.38 16.02 13.71
C SER A 181 -4.76 14.88 12.91
N LYS A 182 -3.44 14.69 12.99
CA LYS A 182 -2.75 13.61 12.27
C LYS A 182 -3.08 12.23 12.87
N ILE A 183 -3.18 12.15 14.20
CA ILE A 183 -3.64 10.94 14.89
C ILE A 183 -5.01 10.53 14.38
N GLN A 184 -5.96 11.48 14.27
CA GLN A 184 -7.31 11.18 13.81
C GLN A 184 -7.34 10.65 12.37
N VAL A 185 -6.48 11.19 11.49
CA VAL A 185 -6.32 10.65 10.11
C VAL A 185 -5.92 9.18 10.16
N MET A 186 -4.92 8.80 10.97
CA MET A 186 -4.48 7.40 11.07
C MET A 186 -5.54 6.50 11.69
N VAL A 187 -6.28 6.99 12.69
CA VAL A 187 -7.39 6.24 13.31
C VAL A 187 -8.53 6.01 12.29
N ASN A 188 -8.88 7.02 11.51
CA ASN A 188 -9.89 6.87 10.46
C ASN A 188 -9.45 5.90 9.37
N GLN A 189 -8.19 5.99 8.93
CA GLN A 189 -7.64 5.05 7.94
C GLN A 189 -7.66 3.60 8.46
N ALA A 190 -7.32 3.37 9.74
CA ALA A 190 -7.39 2.04 10.34
C ALA A 190 -8.84 1.49 10.36
N LYS A 191 -9.85 2.34 10.60
CA LYS A 191 -11.27 1.96 10.50
C LYS A 191 -11.67 1.57 9.08
N ASP A 192 -11.21 2.34 8.09
CA ASP A 192 -11.46 2.02 6.69
C ASP A 192 -10.85 0.66 6.32
N VAL A 193 -9.59 0.41 6.73
CA VAL A 193 -8.93 -0.87 6.49
C VAL A 193 -9.71 -2.02 7.14
N LEU A 194 -10.08 -1.91 8.43
CA LEU A 194 -10.88 -2.94 9.10
C LEU A 194 -12.22 -3.19 8.40
N SER A 195 -12.87 -2.13 7.93
CA SER A 195 -14.11 -2.24 7.16
C SER A 195 -13.91 -2.96 5.83
N TRP A 196 -12.85 -2.61 5.08
CA TRP A 196 -12.57 -3.20 3.77
C TRP A 196 -12.23 -4.69 3.84
N TYR A 197 -11.56 -5.11 4.91
CA TYR A 197 -11.13 -6.48 5.13
C TYR A 197 -12.02 -7.28 6.09
N ASP A 198 -13.22 -6.75 6.44
CA ASP A 198 -14.17 -7.38 7.36
C ASP A 198 -13.47 -7.80 8.67
N ASN A 199 -12.86 -6.84 9.37
CA ASN A 199 -12.01 -7.07 10.54
C ASN A 199 -10.88 -8.09 10.29
N MET A 200 -10.23 -8.01 9.14
CA MET A 200 -9.12 -8.88 8.72
C MET A 200 -9.50 -10.36 8.53
N THR A 201 -10.78 -10.65 8.30
CA THR A 201 -11.26 -12.02 8.02
C THR A 201 -11.27 -12.35 6.53
N LYS A 202 -11.28 -11.33 5.67
CA LYS A 202 -11.27 -11.48 4.20
C LYS A 202 -9.99 -10.92 3.61
N PRO A 203 -9.25 -11.67 2.78
CA PRO A 203 -8.01 -11.17 2.20
C PRO A 203 -8.22 -10.16 1.06
N VAL A 204 -9.33 -10.24 0.32
CA VAL A 204 -9.65 -9.31 -0.77
C VAL A 204 -10.45 -8.14 -0.23
N PRO A 205 -9.94 -6.91 -0.33
CA PRO A 205 -10.62 -5.73 0.21
C PRO A 205 -11.81 -5.31 -0.66
N THR A 206 -12.85 -4.75 -0.02
CA THR A 206 -14.10 -4.36 -0.70
C THR A 206 -13.95 -3.18 -1.67
N TRP A 207 -12.85 -2.41 -1.58
CA TRP A 207 -12.55 -1.35 -2.56
C TRP A 207 -12.10 -1.91 -3.91
N TYR A 208 -11.53 -3.12 -3.95
CA TYR A 208 -11.16 -3.77 -5.20
C TYR A 208 -12.42 -4.14 -5.99
N LYS A 209 -12.51 -3.68 -7.23
CA LYS A 209 -13.63 -3.94 -8.12
C LYS A 209 -13.16 -4.85 -9.24
N GLU A 210 -13.73 -6.06 -9.31
CA GLU A 210 -13.51 -6.89 -10.50
C GLU A 210 -14.03 -6.13 -11.72
N VAL A 211 -13.12 -5.78 -12.62
CA VAL A 211 -13.49 -5.17 -13.91
C VAL A 211 -13.92 -6.32 -14.82
N ILE A 212 -15.22 -6.55 -14.88
CA ILE A 212 -15.79 -7.45 -15.88
C ILE A 212 -15.62 -6.74 -17.23
N ASN A 213 -14.60 -7.14 -17.98
CA ASN A 213 -14.47 -6.71 -19.39
C ASN A 213 -15.73 -7.22 -20.13
N LYS A 214 -16.66 -6.31 -20.39
CA LYS A 214 -17.79 -6.54 -21.30
C LYS A 214 -17.38 -6.22 -22.72
#